data_d0bda68afe501866fc43ad048b598764
#
_entry.id   d0bda68afe501866fc43ad048b598764
#
_cell.length_a   1.000
_cell.length_b   1.000
_cell.length_c   1.000
_cell.angle_alpha   90.00
_cell.angle_beta   90.00
_cell.angle_gamma   90.00
#
_symmetry.space_group_name_H-M   'P 1'
#
loop_
_entity.id
_entity.type
_entity.pdbx_description
1 polymer ?
#
loop_
_entity_poly.entity_id
_entity_poly.type
_entity_poly.pdbx_seq_one_letter_code
_entity_poly.pdbx_strand_id
1 'polypeptide(L)' 'MNQKQFLFEKNDCKVYKLTVLNYSYFIVEHAGKRYIRKSSAGVNGLIKSLRTQ' A
#
# COMPACT_ATOMS: atom_id res chain seq x y z
N MET A 1 -2.27 -19.64 0.35
CA MET A 1 -3.44 -18.82 0.64
C MET A 1 -3.05 -17.35 0.69
N ASN A 2 -3.94 -16.48 0.22
CA ASN A 2 -3.69 -15.05 0.24
C ASN A 2 -4.04 -14.48 1.61
N GLN A 3 -3.17 -13.65 2.14
CA GLN A 3 -3.43 -12.96 3.39
C GLN A 3 -3.29 -11.46 3.16
N LYS A 4 -4.33 -10.72 3.50
CA LYS A 4 -4.34 -9.27 3.41
C LYS A 4 -4.41 -8.71 4.82
N GLN A 5 -3.42 -7.91 5.18
CA GLN A 5 -3.33 -7.35 6.53
C GLN A 5 -3.28 -5.83 6.45
N PHE A 6 -4.19 -5.18 7.18
CA PHE A 6 -4.15 -3.73 7.29
C PHE A 6 -2.95 -3.32 8.13
N LEU A 7 -2.16 -2.37 7.63
CA LEU A 7 -0.97 -1.89 8.33
C LEU A 7 -1.20 -0.53 8.99
N PHE A 8 -1.57 0.46 8.19
CA PHE A 8 -1.79 1.80 8.74
C PHE A 8 -2.53 2.66 7.70
N GLU A 9 -2.99 3.80 8.17
CA GLU A 9 -3.62 4.80 7.32
C GLU A 9 -2.93 6.14 7.54
N LYS A 10 -2.58 6.82 6.44
CA LYS A 10 -1.90 8.10 6.50
C LYS A 10 -2.24 8.92 5.27
N ASN A 11 -2.62 10.19 5.48
CA ASN A 11 -2.94 11.12 4.38
C ASN A 11 -4.01 10.58 3.44
N ASP A 12 -5.06 9.97 4.02
CA ASP A 12 -6.17 9.34 3.29
C ASP A 12 -5.73 8.14 2.46
N CYS A 13 -4.55 7.60 2.74
CA CYS A 13 -4.06 6.39 2.09
C CYS A 13 -4.13 5.24 3.08
N LYS A 14 -4.81 4.17 2.71
CA LYS A 14 -4.86 2.96 3.52
C LYS A 14 -3.85 1.98 2.97
N VAL A 15 -2.97 1.50 3.84
CA VAL A 15 -1.87 0.63 3.42
C VAL A 15 -2.10 -0.77 3.97
N TYR A 16 -2.02 -1.75 3.08
CA TYR A 16 -2.18 -3.15 3.41
C TYR A 16 -0.97 -3.93 2.94
N LYS A 17 -0.73 -5.04 3.61
CA LYS A 17 0.27 -6.01 3.17
C LYS A 17 -0.45 -7.24 2.67
N LEU A 18 -0.19 -7.60 1.43
CA LEU A 18 -0.75 -8.81 0.82
C LEU A 18 0.35 -9.85 0.69
N THR A 19 0.12 -11.03 1.26
CA THR A 19 1.05 -12.14 1.16
C THR A 19 0.44 -13.23 0.29
N VAL A 20 1.15 -13.58 -0.78
CA VAL A 20 0.73 -14.61 -1.72
C VAL A 20 1.89 -15.58 -1.89
N LEU A 21 1.71 -16.81 -1.41
CA LEU A 21 2.78 -17.83 -1.43
C LEU A 21 4.03 -17.27 -0.73
N ASN A 22 5.14 -17.14 -1.48
CA ASN A 22 6.40 -16.63 -0.92
C ASN A 22 6.60 -15.14 -1.21
N TYR A 23 5.59 -14.46 -1.76
CA TYR A 23 5.71 -13.07 -2.15
C TYR A 23 4.90 -12.19 -1.24
N SER A 24 5.40 -10.99 -1.00
CA SER A 24 4.68 -9.97 -0.25
C SER A 24 4.63 -8.70 -1.06
N TYR A 25 3.45 -8.06 -1.07
CA TYR A 25 3.24 -6.80 -1.77
C TYR A 25 2.56 -5.83 -0.82
N PHE A 26 2.75 -4.56 -1.07
CA PHE A 26 2.01 -3.53 -0.35
C PHE A 26 0.95 -2.95 -1.26
N ILE A 27 -0.25 -2.79 -0.75
CA ILE A 27 -1.36 -2.20 -1.46
C ILE A 27 -1.72 -0.89 -0.79
N VAL A 28 -1.75 0.18 -1.58
CA VAL A 28 -2.14 1.50 -1.09
C VAL A 28 -3.46 1.88 -1.76
N GLU A 29 -4.48 2.18 -0.96
CA GLU A 29 -5.78 2.62 -1.44
C GLU A 29 -5.94 4.10 -1.17
N HIS A 30 -6.23 4.87 -2.22
CA HIS A 30 -6.39 6.32 -2.11
C HIS A 30 -7.42 6.79 -3.12
N ALA A 31 -8.44 7.50 -2.64
CA ALA A 31 -9.48 8.10 -3.50
C ALA A 31 -10.11 7.10 -4.45
N GLY A 32 -10.38 5.90 -3.95
CA GLY A 32 -10.99 4.84 -4.76
C GLY A 32 -10.05 4.14 -5.71
N LYS A 33 -8.78 4.52 -5.71
CA LYS A 33 -7.77 3.89 -6.55
C LYS A 33 -6.88 2.99 -5.73
N ARG A 34 -6.32 1.97 -6.37
CA ARG A 34 -5.49 0.99 -5.73
C ARG A 34 -4.13 0.95 -6.39
N TYR A 35 -3.08 1.02 -5.60
CA TYR A 35 -1.70 1.02 -6.08
C TYR A 35 -0.96 -0.14 -5.44
N ILE A 36 -0.08 -0.79 -6.20
CA ILE A 36 0.70 -1.92 -5.69
C ILE A 36 2.17 -1.56 -5.72
N ARG A 37 2.86 -1.81 -4.61
CA ARG A 37 4.30 -1.57 -4.47
C ARG A 37 4.94 -2.79 -3.84
N LYS A 38 6.20 -3.03 -4.15
CA LYS A 38 6.91 -4.20 -3.67
C LYS A 38 7.74 -3.92 -2.42
N SER A 39 7.95 -2.66 -2.06
CA SER A 39 8.78 -2.30 -0.92
C SER A 39 8.15 -1.18 -0.12
N SER A 40 8.55 -1.08 1.15
CA SER A 40 8.05 -0.02 2.01
C SER A 40 8.54 1.35 1.54
N ALA A 41 9.74 1.42 0.97
CA ALA A 41 10.25 2.67 0.40
C ALA A 41 9.35 3.16 -0.73
N GLY A 42 8.87 2.23 -1.59
CA GLY A 42 7.94 2.58 -2.65
C GLY A 42 6.62 3.08 -2.10
N VAL A 43 6.13 2.46 -1.03
CA VAL A 43 4.89 2.89 -0.37
C VAL A 43 5.04 4.32 0.16
N ASN A 44 6.13 4.60 0.87
CA ASN A 44 6.36 5.93 1.42
C ASN A 44 6.47 6.99 0.33
N GLY A 45 7.18 6.67 -0.75
CA GLY A 45 7.29 7.59 -1.88
C GLY A 45 5.95 7.87 -2.53
N LEU A 46 5.12 6.84 -2.66
CA LEU A 46 3.79 6.99 -3.24
C LEU A 46 2.90 7.86 -2.37
N ILE A 47 2.87 7.61 -1.07
CA ILE A 47 2.06 8.40 -0.14
C ILE A 47 2.47 9.88 -0.22
N LYS A 48 3.77 10.12 -0.25
CA LYS A 48 4.30 11.47 -0.33
C LYS A 48 3.88 12.14 -1.64
N SER A 49 3.91 11.41 -2.74
CA SER A 49 3.50 11.91 -4.04
C SER A 49 2.00 12.23 -4.08
N LEU A 50 1.18 11.35 -3.54
CA LEU A 50 -0.28 11.55 -3.52
C LEU A 50 -0.68 12.72 -2.64
N ARG A 51 0.09 13.00 -1.60
CA ARG A 51 -0.19 14.08 -0.69
C ARG A 51 -0.10 15.46 -1.35
N THR A 52 0.74 15.59 -2.36
CA THR A 52 0.96 16.88 -3.03
C THR A 52 0.00 17.18 -4.17
N GLN A 53 -0.93 16.27 -4.44
CA GLN A 53 -1.90 16.46 -5.52
C GLN A 53 -3.14 17.20 -5.07
#